data_943137a5e4d6da85e8726ce59b28e495
#
_entry.id   943137a5e4d6da85e8726ce59b28e495
#
_cell.length_a   1.000
_cell.length_b   1.000
_cell.length_c   1.000
_cell.angle_alpha   90.00
_cell.angle_beta   90.00
_cell.angle_gamma   90.00
#
_symmetry.space_group_name_H-M   'P 1'
#
loop_
_entity.id
_entity.type
_entity.pdbx_description
1 polymer ?
#
loop_
_entity_poly.entity_id
_entity_poly.type
_entity_poly.pdbx_seq_one_letter_code
_entity_poly.pdbx_strand_id
1 'polypeptide(L)'
;MKNVKNDTADCKVKIIPLGGLEQIGMNMTAIEYGDSIIVMDCGLAFPSDDMLGIDLVIPDVTYLKDNYEKVKGFVITHGHEDHIGALPYVLKMVNAPVYATKLTMGLIDHKLEENNMLRSVKRKVVKHGQSINLGCFRVEFIKMNHSIEDAAALAVFTPAGIIL
;
A
#
# COMPACT_ATOMS: atom_id res chain seq x y z
N MET A 1 41.32 10.59 -0.08
CA MET A 1 40.01 11.22 -0.05
C MET A 1 39.25 10.79 -1.29
N LYS A 2 38.30 9.83 -1.16
CA LYS A 2 37.44 9.39 -2.26
C LYS A 2 36.29 10.36 -2.36
N ASN A 3 36.22 11.11 -3.48
CA ASN A 3 35.07 11.92 -3.82
C ASN A 3 33.83 11.00 -3.96
N VAL A 4 32.95 11.00 -2.97
CA VAL A 4 31.58 10.52 -3.13
C VAL A 4 30.88 11.55 -4.01
N LYS A 5 30.79 11.28 -5.31
CA LYS A 5 29.87 12.01 -6.18
C LYS A 5 28.48 11.72 -5.64
N ASN A 6 27.84 12.75 -5.07
CA ASN A 6 26.39 12.77 -4.87
C ASN A 6 25.76 12.77 -6.26
N ASP A 7 25.44 11.58 -6.78
CA ASP A 7 24.54 11.42 -7.90
C ASP A 7 23.11 11.73 -7.41
N THR A 8 22.80 13.00 -7.17
CA THR A 8 21.43 13.51 -7.09
C THR A 8 20.84 13.74 -8.49
N ALA A 9 21.39 13.03 -9.49
CA ALA A 9 20.94 13.13 -10.86
C ALA A 9 19.54 12.52 -10.98
N ASP A 10 18.53 13.40 -11.09
CA ASP A 10 17.24 13.20 -11.75
C ASP A 10 16.34 12.07 -11.19
N CYS A 11 16.34 11.86 -9.85
CA CYS A 11 15.35 10.97 -9.24
C CYS A 11 13.97 11.60 -9.37
N LYS A 12 13.13 11.03 -10.24
CA LYS A 12 11.73 11.40 -10.41
C LYS A 12 10.86 10.57 -9.48
N VAL A 13 9.82 11.19 -8.93
CA VAL A 13 8.75 10.42 -8.28
C VAL A 13 8.00 9.69 -9.40
N LYS A 14 7.82 8.39 -9.24
CA LYS A 14 6.94 7.58 -10.08
C LYS A 14 5.68 7.24 -9.31
N ILE A 15 4.53 7.49 -9.89
CA ILE A 15 3.22 7.04 -9.43
C ILE A 15 2.80 5.92 -10.37
N ILE A 16 2.66 4.72 -9.85
CA ILE A 16 2.47 3.50 -10.64
C ILE A 16 1.18 2.83 -10.18
N PRO A 17 0.05 3.08 -10.86
CA PRO A 17 -1.17 2.34 -10.59
C PRO A 17 -0.97 0.87 -10.94
N LEU A 18 -1.24 -0.02 -9.98
CA LEU A 18 -1.20 -1.48 -10.17
C LEU A 18 -2.62 -2.04 -10.34
N GLY A 19 -3.62 -1.24 -10.02
CA GLY A 19 -5.04 -1.51 -10.21
C GLY A 19 -5.88 -0.26 -9.95
N GLY A 20 -7.20 -0.35 -10.16
CA GLY A 20 -8.14 0.73 -9.86
C GLY A 20 -8.31 1.78 -10.98
N LEU A 21 -7.63 1.64 -12.14
CA LEU A 21 -7.84 2.53 -13.28
C LEU A 21 -8.84 1.91 -14.26
N GLU A 22 -9.81 2.74 -14.70
CA GLU A 22 -10.89 2.35 -15.64
C GLU A 22 -11.72 1.15 -15.18
N GLN A 23 -11.73 0.88 -13.86
CA GLN A 23 -12.48 -0.21 -13.24
C GLN A 23 -12.90 0.16 -11.81
N ILE A 24 -13.89 -0.55 -11.27
CA ILE A 24 -14.30 -0.43 -9.88
C ILE A 24 -13.57 -1.48 -9.06
N GLY A 25 -12.98 -1.06 -7.94
CA GLY A 25 -12.22 -1.93 -7.05
C GLY A 25 -10.74 -2.07 -7.42
N MET A 26 -10.07 -3.02 -6.78
CA MET A 26 -8.65 -3.33 -7.00
C MET A 26 -7.71 -2.12 -6.79
N ASN A 27 -8.09 -1.21 -5.88
CA ASN A 27 -7.31 0.01 -5.64
C ASN A 27 -5.93 -0.35 -5.09
N MET A 28 -4.90 -0.04 -5.87
CA MET A 28 -3.52 -0.28 -5.49
C MET A 28 -2.58 0.63 -6.29
N THR A 29 -1.78 1.43 -5.61
CA THR A 29 -0.85 2.36 -6.25
C THR A 29 0.51 2.29 -5.57
N ALA A 30 1.57 2.05 -6.33
CA ALA A 30 2.93 2.17 -5.84
C ALA A 30 3.47 3.59 -6.09
N ILE A 31 4.17 4.14 -5.09
CA ILE A 31 4.93 5.40 -5.23
C ILE A 31 6.39 5.07 -5.04
N GLU A 32 7.20 5.34 -6.06
CA GLU A 32 8.65 5.10 -6.04
C GLU A 32 9.44 6.41 -6.11
N TYR A 33 10.49 6.48 -5.30
CA TYR A 33 11.54 7.49 -5.40
C TYR A 33 12.88 6.88 -4.98
N GLY A 34 13.85 6.85 -5.90
CA GLY A 34 15.15 6.23 -5.66
C GLY A 34 15.03 4.75 -5.25
N ASP A 35 15.55 4.41 -4.08
CA ASP A 35 15.54 3.06 -3.53
C ASP A 35 14.37 2.78 -2.55
N SER A 36 13.31 3.56 -2.66
CA SER A 36 12.16 3.43 -1.79
C SER A 36 10.87 3.32 -2.59
N ILE A 37 10.05 2.32 -2.26
CA ILE A 37 8.69 2.14 -2.76
C ILE A 37 7.75 2.01 -1.56
N ILE A 38 6.67 2.76 -1.55
CA ILE A 38 5.52 2.52 -0.69
C ILE A 38 4.33 2.14 -1.55
N VAL A 39 3.44 1.31 -1.00
CA VAL A 39 2.22 0.88 -1.68
C VAL A 39 1.03 1.46 -0.94
N MET A 40 0.20 2.23 -1.65
CA MET A 40 -1.06 2.77 -1.14
C MET A 40 -2.17 1.80 -1.50
N ASP A 41 -2.87 1.30 -0.48
CA ASP A 41 -3.93 0.31 -0.56
C ASP A 41 -3.49 -1.02 -1.23
N CYS A 42 -4.32 -2.02 -1.14
CA CYS A 42 -4.11 -3.35 -1.72
C CYS A 42 -5.46 -4.06 -1.84
N GLY A 43 -6.30 -3.53 -2.72
CA GLY A 43 -7.67 -3.95 -2.90
C GLY A 43 -7.82 -5.14 -3.85
N LEU A 44 -8.95 -5.81 -3.72
CA LEU A 44 -9.41 -6.80 -4.70
C LEU A 44 -10.54 -6.23 -5.57
N ALA A 45 -10.84 -6.91 -6.66
CA ALA A 45 -12.09 -6.77 -7.40
C ALA A 45 -12.85 -8.09 -7.39
N PHE A 46 -14.17 -8.02 -7.51
CA PHE A 46 -14.98 -9.20 -7.75
C PHE A 46 -14.98 -9.53 -9.25
N PRO A 47 -14.97 -10.82 -9.60
CA PRO A 47 -14.99 -11.22 -11.00
C PRO A 47 -16.31 -10.77 -11.67
N SER A 48 -16.25 -10.53 -12.98
CA SER A 48 -17.44 -10.33 -13.81
C SER A 48 -18.12 -11.65 -14.12
N ASP A 49 -19.38 -11.61 -14.55
CA ASP A 49 -20.23 -12.80 -14.79
C ASP A 49 -19.64 -13.78 -15.84
N ASP A 50 -18.76 -13.31 -16.70
CA ASP A 50 -18.06 -14.10 -17.71
C ASP A 50 -16.81 -14.82 -17.18
N MET A 51 -16.35 -14.49 -15.98
CA MET A 51 -15.19 -15.12 -15.32
C MET A 51 -15.60 -16.36 -14.52
N LEU A 52 -16.09 -17.39 -15.19
CA LEU A 52 -16.58 -18.63 -14.54
C LEU A 52 -15.48 -19.33 -13.73
N GLY A 53 -15.78 -19.64 -12.45
CA GLY A 53 -14.86 -20.35 -11.55
C GLY A 53 -13.76 -19.48 -10.94
N ILE A 54 -13.84 -18.17 -11.09
CA ILE A 54 -12.96 -17.20 -10.42
C ILE A 54 -13.69 -16.62 -9.21
N ASP A 55 -13.10 -16.71 -8.02
CA ASP A 55 -13.70 -16.20 -6.80
C ASP A 55 -13.34 -14.72 -6.52
N LEU A 56 -12.14 -14.29 -6.94
CA LEU A 56 -11.66 -12.93 -6.76
C LEU A 56 -10.55 -12.58 -7.76
N VAL A 57 -10.37 -11.28 -7.99
CA VAL A 57 -9.33 -10.72 -8.85
C VAL A 57 -8.42 -9.83 -8.02
N ILE A 58 -7.10 -10.01 -8.15
CA ILE A 58 -6.10 -9.22 -7.44
C ILE A 58 -5.21 -8.46 -8.42
N PRO A 59 -4.58 -7.34 -7.99
CA PRO A 59 -3.63 -6.61 -8.83
C PRO A 59 -2.43 -7.46 -9.27
N ASP A 60 -1.90 -7.18 -10.45
CA ASP A 60 -0.59 -7.70 -10.86
C ASP A 60 0.51 -6.99 -10.06
N VAL A 61 1.23 -7.76 -9.26
CA VAL A 61 2.31 -7.26 -8.38
C VAL A 61 3.71 -7.61 -8.89
N THR A 62 3.84 -7.96 -10.16
CA THR A 62 5.14 -8.29 -10.77
C THR A 62 6.13 -7.16 -10.56
N TYR A 63 5.71 -5.91 -10.74
CA TYR A 63 6.57 -4.75 -10.48
C TYR A 63 7.13 -4.71 -9.06
N LEU A 64 6.32 -5.02 -8.04
CA LEU A 64 6.76 -5.04 -6.64
C LEU A 64 7.68 -6.23 -6.35
N LYS A 65 7.44 -7.38 -6.97
CA LYS A 65 8.30 -8.57 -6.86
C LYS A 65 9.70 -8.29 -7.42
N ASP A 66 9.75 -7.68 -8.59
CA ASP A 66 11.02 -7.34 -9.27
C ASP A 66 11.81 -6.25 -8.52
N ASN A 67 11.13 -5.45 -7.70
CA ASN A 67 11.71 -4.38 -6.88
C ASN A 67 11.56 -4.62 -5.37
N TYR A 68 11.49 -5.88 -4.94
CA TYR A 68 11.16 -6.26 -3.57
C TYR A 68 11.98 -5.53 -2.50
N GLU A 69 13.30 -5.41 -2.69
CA GLU A 69 14.23 -4.76 -1.74
C GLU A 69 13.92 -3.28 -1.50
N LYS A 70 13.25 -2.63 -2.47
CA LYS A 70 12.84 -1.24 -2.36
C LYS A 70 11.52 -1.07 -1.61
N VAL A 71 10.69 -2.10 -1.47
CA VAL A 71 9.36 -2.00 -0.85
C VAL A 71 9.49 -1.79 0.65
N LYS A 72 9.09 -0.61 1.14
CA LYS A 72 9.21 -0.19 2.55
C LYS A 72 7.93 -0.48 3.35
N GLY A 73 6.81 -0.67 2.70
CA GLY A 73 5.55 -1.04 3.35
C GLY A 73 4.30 -0.68 2.57
N PHE A 74 3.19 -1.19 3.07
CA PHE A 74 1.84 -0.87 2.62
C PHE A 74 1.23 0.15 3.58
N VAL A 75 0.64 1.22 3.03
CA VAL A 75 -0.08 2.25 3.78
C VAL A 75 -1.54 2.23 3.35
N ILE A 76 -2.43 1.94 4.27
CA ILE A 76 -3.82 1.64 3.98
C ILE A 76 -4.71 2.79 4.41
N THR A 77 -5.56 3.25 3.51
CA THR A 77 -6.46 4.37 3.73
C THR A 77 -7.65 4.00 4.60
N HIS A 78 -8.31 2.87 4.32
CA HIS A 78 -9.49 2.41 5.06
C HIS A 78 -9.79 0.92 4.77
N GLY A 79 -10.79 0.37 5.46
CA GLY A 79 -11.02 -1.07 5.54
C GLY A 79 -12.02 -1.67 4.54
N HIS A 80 -12.34 -1.01 3.42
CA HIS A 80 -13.18 -1.64 2.38
C HIS A 80 -12.40 -2.70 1.59
N GLU A 81 -13.11 -3.69 1.05
CA GLU A 81 -12.53 -4.84 0.33
C GLU A 81 -11.69 -4.42 -0.88
N ASP A 82 -12.13 -3.41 -1.59
CA ASP A 82 -11.44 -2.86 -2.75
C ASP A 82 -10.19 -2.03 -2.38
N HIS A 83 -9.86 -1.96 -1.06
CA HIS A 83 -8.65 -1.34 -0.52
C HIS A 83 -7.78 -2.28 0.32
N ILE A 84 -8.35 -3.35 0.92
CA ILE A 84 -7.59 -4.29 1.77
C ILE A 84 -7.70 -5.76 1.34
N GLY A 85 -8.65 -6.08 0.45
CA GLY A 85 -9.04 -7.46 0.19
C GLY A 85 -7.93 -8.31 -0.43
N ALA A 86 -7.01 -7.73 -1.20
CA ALA A 86 -5.90 -8.46 -1.80
C ALA A 86 -4.70 -8.66 -0.86
N LEU A 87 -4.65 -8.00 0.32
CA LEU A 87 -3.50 -8.08 1.24
C LEU A 87 -3.05 -9.51 1.55
N PRO A 88 -3.92 -10.48 1.90
CA PRO A 88 -3.46 -11.84 2.23
C PRO A 88 -2.77 -12.55 1.06
N TYR A 89 -3.15 -12.22 -0.16
CA TYR A 89 -2.60 -12.83 -1.38
C TYR A 89 -1.29 -12.16 -1.78
N VAL A 90 -1.28 -10.82 -1.78
CA VAL A 90 -0.13 -10.02 -2.17
C VAL A 90 1.02 -10.18 -1.17
N LEU A 91 0.74 -10.20 0.14
CA LEU A 91 1.76 -10.35 1.17
C LEU A 91 2.44 -11.74 1.17
N LYS A 92 1.85 -12.76 0.54
CA LYS A 92 2.54 -14.03 0.27
C LYS A 92 3.65 -13.89 -0.77
N MET A 93 3.52 -12.91 -1.67
CA MET A 93 4.47 -12.65 -2.76
C MET A 93 5.46 -11.53 -2.41
N VAL A 94 4.96 -10.49 -1.72
CA VAL A 94 5.73 -9.28 -1.34
C VAL A 94 5.44 -8.98 0.12
N ASN A 95 6.15 -9.66 1.03
CA ASN A 95 5.95 -9.48 2.48
C ASN A 95 6.66 -8.22 2.98
N ALA A 96 5.88 -7.17 3.23
CA ALA A 96 6.35 -5.91 3.77
C ALA A 96 5.43 -5.43 4.91
N PRO A 97 5.88 -4.53 5.80
CA PRO A 97 5.06 -4.02 6.90
C PRO A 97 3.79 -3.33 6.42
N VAL A 98 2.69 -3.50 7.17
CA VAL A 98 1.40 -2.86 6.89
C VAL A 98 1.11 -1.80 7.96
N TYR A 99 0.69 -0.62 7.51
CA TYR A 99 0.36 0.55 8.34
C TYR A 99 -1.07 0.99 8.08
N ALA A 100 -1.89 1.08 9.11
CA ALA A 100 -3.29 1.47 9.01
C ALA A 100 -3.78 2.10 10.32
N THR A 101 -4.94 2.74 10.28
CA THR A 101 -5.67 3.18 11.47
C THR A 101 -6.19 1.98 12.27
N LYS A 102 -6.69 2.23 13.48
CA LYS A 102 -6.99 1.15 14.44
C LYS A 102 -8.09 0.20 13.93
N LEU A 103 -9.21 0.74 13.45
CA LEU A 103 -10.31 -0.08 12.94
C LEU A 103 -9.90 -0.84 11.68
N THR A 104 -9.29 -0.13 10.73
CA THR A 104 -8.76 -0.73 9.49
C THR A 104 -7.77 -1.86 9.80
N MET A 105 -6.88 -1.67 10.77
CA MET A 105 -5.95 -2.73 11.18
C MET A 105 -6.67 -3.93 11.79
N GLY A 106 -7.74 -3.73 12.55
CA GLY A 106 -8.56 -4.83 13.07
C GLY A 106 -9.20 -5.69 11.96
N LEU A 107 -9.67 -5.05 10.90
CA LEU A 107 -10.20 -5.75 9.72
C LEU A 107 -9.10 -6.52 8.97
N ILE A 108 -7.92 -5.90 8.81
CA ILE A 108 -6.74 -6.55 8.22
C ILE A 108 -6.31 -7.74 9.06
N ASP A 109 -6.27 -7.61 10.39
CA ASP A 109 -5.90 -8.70 11.31
C ASP A 109 -6.81 -9.92 11.12
N HIS A 110 -8.12 -9.70 11.04
CA HIS A 110 -9.09 -10.77 10.78
C HIS A 110 -8.82 -11.50 9.46
N LYS A 111 -8.60 -10.74 8.36
CA LYS A 111 -8.24 -11.32 7.06
C LYS A 111 -6.94 -12.12 7.08
N LEU A 112 -5.93 -11.61 7.76
CA LEU A 112 -4.65 -12.30 7.90
C LEU A 112 -4.78 -13.56 8.77
N GLU A 113 -5.64 -13.57 9.79
CA GLU A 113 -5.92 -14.71 10.63
C GLU A 113 -6.60 -15.83 9.83
N GLU A 114 -7.64 -15.52 9.06
CA GLU A 114 -8.32 -16.47 8.16
C GLU A 114 -7.36 -17.12 7.15
N ASN A 115 -6.31 -16.40 6.76
CA ASN A 115 -5.27 -16.88 5.85
C ASN A 115 -4.02 -17.45 6.56
N ASN A 116 -4.05 -17.64 7.89
CA ASN A 116 -2.92 -18.11 8.72
C ASN A 116 -1.65 -17.26 8.60
N MET A 117 -1.78 -15.95 8.33
CA MET A 117 -0.67 -15.03 8.09
C MET A 117 -0.44 -14.03 9.23
N LEU A 118 -1.29 -14.02 10.27
CA LEU A 118 -1.25 -13.02 11.32
C LEU A 118 0.14 -12.89 11.99
N ARG A 119 0.88 -14.01 12.12
CA ARG A 119 2.20 -14.02 12.75
C ARG A 119 3.35 -13.67 11.82
N SER A 120 3.16 -13.79 10.51
CA SER A 120 4.22 -13.59 9.49
C SER A 120 4.30 -12.16 8.98
N VAL A 121 3.27 -11.32 9.21
CA VAL A 121 3.18 -9.96 8.73
C VAL A 121 3.43 -8.95 9.85
N LYS A 122 4.36 -8.03 9.64
CA LYS A 122 4.56 -6.90 10.56
C LYS A 122 3.46 -5.86 10.35
N ARG A 123 2.80 -5.45 11.43
CA ARG A 123 1.67 -4.52 11.40
C ARG A 123 1.87 -3.40 12.41
N LYS A 124 1.47 -2.19 12.05
CA LYS A 124 1.58 -1.03 12.93
C LYS A 124 0.36 -0.14 12.81
N VAL A 125 -0.33 0.04 13.93
CA VAL A 125 -1.43 0.98 14.03
C VAL A 125 -0.88 2.40 14.04
N VAL A 126 -1.47 3.27 13.22
CA VAL A 126 -1.16 4.69 13.11
C VAL A 126 -2.40 5.49 13.50
N LYS A 127 -2.22 6.64 14.13
CA LYS A 127 -3.33 7.54 14.49
C LYS A 127 -3.47 8.65 13.44
N HIS A 128 -4.69 9.18 13.30
CA HIS A 128 -4.90 10.40 12.52
C HIS A 128 -4.01 11.55 13.04
N GLY A 129 -3.43 12.33 12.15
CA GLY A 129 -2.44 13.37 12.45
C GLY A 129 -1.04 12.84 12.71
N GLN A 130 -0.84 11.52 12.76
CA GLN A 130 0.48 10.94 12.94
C GLN A 130 1.19 10.78 11.58
N SER A 131 2.50 11.04 11.57
CA SER A 131 3.39 10.74 10.44
C SER A 131 4.26 9.53 10.75
N ILE A 132 4.57 8.76 9.71
CA ILE A 132 5.53 7.65 9.73
C ILE A 132 6.59 7.85 8.65
N ASN A 133 7.80 7.33 8.88
CA ASN A 133 8.88 7.37 7.90
C ASN A 133 9.08 5.98 7.27
N LEU A 134 9.09 5.93 5.93
CA LEU A 134 9.23 4.73 5.12
C LEU A 134 10.26 4.97 4.01
N GLY A 135 11.51 4.58 4.27
CA GLY A 135 12.62 4.95 3.38
C GLY A 135 12.76 6.47 3.28
N CYS A 136 12.72 7.02 2.07
CA CYS A 136 12.78 8.45 1.83
C CYS A 136 11.43 9.19 1.98
N PHE A 137 10.34 8.45 2.21
CA PHE A 137 9.00 9.02 2.36
C PHE A 137 8.67 9.30 3.83
N ARG A 138 7.97 10.42 4.07
CA ARG A 138 7.19 10.65 5.29
C ARG A 138 5.71 10.65 4.91
N VAL A 139 4.93 9.78 5.53
CA VAL A 139 3.50 9.63 5.24
C VAL A 139 2.70 10.08 6.45
N GLU A 140 1.78 11.02 6.25
CA GLU A 140 0.87 11.51 7.27
C GLU A 140 -0.55 10.99 7.01
N PHE A 141 -1.20 10.49 8.07
CA PHE A 141 -2.58 9.98 8.04
C PHE A 141 -3.55 11.10 8.44
N ILE A 142 -4.29 11.62 7.48
CA ILE A 142 -5.25 12.72 7.67
C ILE A 142 -6.65 12.14 7.86
N LYS A 143 -7.36 12.53 8.92
CA LYS A 143 -8.73 12.06 9.16
C LYS A 143 -9.66 12.47 8.01
N MET A 144 -10.41 11.51 7.48
CA MET A 144 -11.39 11.72 6.42
C MET A 144 -12.75 11.19 6.83
N ASN A 145 -13.81 11.79 6.29
CA ASN A 145 -15.16 11.26 6.37
C ASN A 145 -15.41 10.33 5.17
N HIS A 146 -15.86 9.14 5.47
CA HIS A 146 -16.18 8.12 4.48
C HIS A 146 -17.34 7.25 4.99
N SER A 147 -17.85 6.33 4.18
CA SER A 147 -18.91 5.37 4.56
C SER A 147 -18.44 4.31 5.57
N ILE A 148 -17.17 4.28 5.91
CA ILE A 148 -16.59 3.45 6.97
C ILE A 148 -15.84 4.35 7.96
N GLU A 149 -15.94 4.04 9.24
CA GLU A 149 -15.22 4.74 10.31
C GLU A 149 -13.69 4.57 10.18
N ASP A 150 -12.97 5.53 10.74
CA ASP A 150 -11.50 5.51 10.86
C ASP A 150 -10.76 5.63 9.52
N ALA A 151 -11.44 6.11 8.47
CA ALA A 151 -10.83 6.35 7.16
C ALA A 151 -9.81 7.50 7.21
N ALA A 152 -8.75 7.38 6.40
CA ALA A 152 -7.69 8.37 6.28
C ALA A 152 -7.36 8.70 4.83
N ALA A 153 -7.09 9.99 4.54
CA ALA A 153 -6.29 10.37 3.39
C ALA A 153 -4.81 10.30 3.75
N LEU A 154 -3.95 10.19 2.77
CA LEU A 154 -2.52 10.05 2.95
C LEU A 154 -1.79 11.22 2.27
N ALA A 155 -1.09 12.05 3.08
CA ALA A 155 -0.13 13.00 2.54
C ALA A 155 1.26 12.37 2.49
N VAL A 156 1.78 12.15 1.30
CA VAL A 156 3.09 11.53 1.06
C VAL A 156 4.10 12.63 0.73
N PHE A 157 4.98 12.90 1.69
CA PHE A 157 6.09 13.85 1.51
C PHE A 157 7.26 13.09 0.89
N THR A 158 7.70 13.57 -0.26
CA THR A 158 8.85 13.06 -1.01
C THR A 158 9.92 14.13 -1.11
N PRO A 159 11.17 13.79 -1.46
CA PRO A 159 12.20 14.81 -1.74
C PRO A 159 11.85 15.74 -2.92
N ALA A 160 10.94 15.33 -3.80
CA ALA A 160 10.53 16.11 -4.97
C ALA A 160 9.23 16.91 -4.76
N GLY A 161 8.53 16.73 -3.64
CA GLY A 161 7.27 17.43 -3.34
C GLY A 161 6.29 16.55 -2.55
N ILE A 162 5.05 17.02 -2.44
CA ILE A 162 3.99 16.36 -1.67
C ILE A 162 2.93 15.81 -2.64
N ILE A 163 2.50 14.59 -2.38
CA ILE A 163 1.38 13.92 -3.05
C ILE A 163 0.26 13.78 -2.01
N LEU A 164 -0.95 14.17 -2.37
CA LEU A 164 -2.14 14.08 -1.55
C LEU A 164 -3.19 13.25 -2.27
#